data_eb30fcaa0ba8c01fbde7bd244d51d7d6
#
_entry.id   eb30fcaa0ba8c01fbde7bd244d51d7d6
#
_cell.length_a   1.000
_cell.length_b   1.000
_cell.length_c   1.000
_cell.angle_alpha   90.00
_cell.angle_beta   90.00
_cell.angle_gamma   90.00
#
_symmetry.space_group_name_H-M   'P 1'
#
loop_
_entity.id
_entity.type
_entity.pdbx_description
1 polymer ?
#
loop_
_entity_poly.entity_id
_entity_poly.type
_entity_poly.pdbx_seq_one_letter_code
_entity_poly.pdbx_strand_id
1 'polypeptide(L)'
;MSVLTRVSSVLAVLSATLLTGCERPPVDSVQHGYRGTGMVQVYNPRAMEIQIPLNQPPAVIPAAPDDGPKAKEIYKNVQVLGDLSVGAFTRHMLSITQWVAPNEGCAYCHNVENLADDSKYQKVVARRMIQMTQKVNADWKNHVAGTGVTCYTCHRGNHIPSEIWFTAVPQDKRSDFLGNLNGQNAPAKSVAGASLPNDPFTPYLQKAVDIRVGGATALPMGKNSSIQSTEATYGLMMHMSKSLGVNCTYCHNTRNFGAWDESTAQRSTAWYGIRMVRELNNDYMEPLTASFPAQRKGPTGDVAKVSCATCHQGAYKPVYGAQMAKDHPELLNVAMDAKAAAAPVPLPPPVAEARRSVLYFDLGSAVLQDAQAKGLAELTATMLKSPTTKATISGFHSASGTLAQNQELAKQRAFTVRDSLLAAGIAESRVILARPQQTAGNVSGEDPNSRRVDVTLQ
;
A
#
# COMPACT_ATOMS: atom_id res chain seq x y z
N MET A 1 53.37 40.41 7.83
CA MET A 1 51.95 40.56 7.45
C MET A 1 51.20 41.17 8.63
N SER A 2 50.58 42.31 8.42
CA SER A 2 49.89 43.06 9.51
C SER A 2 48.60 42.29 9.90
N VAL A 3 48.14 42.54 11.13
CA VAL A 3 46.88 41.98 11.65
C VAL A 3 45.70 42.32 10.73
N LEU A 4 45.72 43.51 10.13
CA LEU A 4 44.71 43.94 9.15
C LEU A 4 44.67 43.00 7.92
N THR A 5 45.79 42.56 7.38
CA THR A 5 45.84 41.68 6.21
C THR A 5 45.29 40.28 6.54
N ARG A 6 45.52 39.80 7.76
CA ARG A 6 44.93 38.51 8.21
C ARG A 6 43.42 38.58 8.43
N VAL A 7 42.93 39.67 9.00
CA VAL A 7 41.51 39.88 9.20
C VAL A 7 40.76 40.03 7.85
N SER A 8 41.36 40.77 6.91
CA SER A 8 40.77 40.91 5.56
C SER A 8 40.73 39.56 4.81
N SER A 9 41.79 38.73 4.94
CA SER A 9 41.80 37.40 4.30
C SER A 9 40.77 36.45 4.92
N VAL A 10 40.59 36.49 6.23
CA VAL A 10 39.54 35.66 6.91
C VAL A 10 38.13 36.11 6.52
N LEU A 11 37.88 37.43 6.47
CA LEU A 11 36.60 37.96 6.00
C LEU A 11 36.33 37.58 4.52
N ALA A 12 37.34 37.66 3.65
CA ALA A 12 37.17 37.28 2.25
C ALA A 12 36.88 35.77 2.07
N VAL A 13 37.50 34.92 2.87
CA VAL A 13 37.21 33.47 2.87
C VAL A 13 35.82 33.19 3.44
N LEU A 14 35.42 33.85 4.53
CA LEU A 14 34.04 33.72 5.07
C LEU A 14 33.01 34.23 4.06
N SER A 15 33.25 35.34 3.37
CA SER A 15 32.35 35.86 2.34
C SER A 15 32.28 34.94 1.14
N ALA A 16 33.39 34.31 0.72
CA ALA A 16 33.41 33.32 -0.36
C ALA A 16 32.62 32.03 0.00
N THR A 17 32.72 31.59 1.25
CA THR A 17 31.93 30.42 1.73
C THR A 17 30.43 30.74 1.92
N LEU A 18 30.07 31.99 2.17
CA LEU A 18 28.68 32.42 2.22
C LEU A 18 28.07 32.61 0.81
N LEU A 19 28.88 32.77 -0.22
CA LEU A 19 28.49 32.87 -1.62
C LEU A 19 28.34 31.48 -2.30
N THR A 20 28.85 30.42 -1.72
CA THR A 20 28.47 29.05 -2.09
C THR A 20 27.08 28.78 -1.51
N GLY A 21 26.11 29.61 -1.90
CA GLY A 21 24.72 29.35 -1.67
C GLY A 21 24.39 27.97 -2.26
N CYS A 22 23.48 27.25 -1.64
CA CYS A 22 22.98 25.96 -2.13
C CYS A 22 22.73 26.07 -3.63
N GLU A 23 23.67 25.60 -4.44
CA GLU A 23 23.46 25.44 -5.87
C GLU A 23 22.27 24.50 -6.01
N ARG A 24 21.12 25.07 -6.31
CA ARG A 24 19.96 24.26 -6.64
C ARG A 24 20.30 23.55 -7.95
N PRO A 25 20.20 22.22 -8.01
CA PRO A 25 20.33 21.55 -9.29
C PRO A 25 19.34 22.19 -10.26
N PRO A 26 19.72 22.38 -11.54
CA PRO A 26 18.82 22.94 -12.53
C PRO A 26 17.51 22.13 -12.53
N VAL A 27 16.39 22.83 -12.57
CA VAL A 27 15.06 22.18 -12.59
C VAL A 27 14.81 21.61 -13.97
N ASP A 28 14.25 20.39 -14.00
CA ASP A 28 13.75 19.80 -15.23
C ASP A 28 12.32 20.28 -15.49
N SER A 29 12.04 20.73 -16.71
CA SER A 29 10.74 21.24 -17.12
C SER A 29 10.19 20.41 -18.27
N VAL A 30 8.95 19.95 -18.12
CA VAL A 30 8.24 19.20 -19.16
C VAL A 30 6.91 19.89 -19.45
N GLN A 31 6.66 20.18 -20.75
CA GLN A 31 5.39 20.72 -21.20
C GLN A 31 4.38 19.60 -21.38
N HIS A 32 3.31 19.60 -20.61
CA HIS A 32 2.19 18.68 -20.73
C HIS A 32 1.00 19.37 -21.43
N GLY A 33 0.73 18.99 -22.67
CA GLY A 33 -0.33 19.58 -23.49
C GLY A 33 0.11 20.82 -24.25
N TYR A 34 -0.85 21.52 -24.85
CA TYR A 34 -0.59 22.71 -25.66
C TYR A 34 -0.20 23.91 -24.82
N ARG A 35 0.74 24.73 -25.31
CA ARG A 35 1.09 26.00 -24.67
C ARG A 35 -0.16 26.89 -24.56
N GLY A 36 -0.34 27.50 -23.37
CA GLY A 36 -1.49 28.34 -23.05
C GLY A 36 -2.71 27.63 -22.46
N THR A 37 -2.87 26.32 -22.69
CA THR A 37 -3.94 25.50 -22.09
C THR A 37 -3.39 24.36 -21.27
N GLY A 38 -2.23 23.83 -21.64
CA GLY A 38 -1.49 22.85 -20.86
C GLY A 38 -0.56 23.51 -19.85
N MET A 39 0.12 22.72 -19.08
CA MET A 39 1.04 23.20 -18.05
C MET A 39 2.49 22.84 -18.33
N VAL A 40 3.39 23.64 -17.79
CA VAL A 40 4.78 23.26 -17.61
C VAL A 40 4.91 22.64 -16.23
N GLN A 41 5.24 21.36 -16.16
CA GLN A 41 5.59 20.68 -14.93
C GLN A 41 7.08 20.87 -14.66
N VAL A 42 7.38 21.38 -13.48
CA VAL A 42 8.75 21.58 -13.01
C VAL A 42 9.06 20.48 -12.00
N TYR A 43 10.11 19.71 -12.25
CA TYR A 43 10.54 18.64 -11.36
C TYR A 43 11.75 19.07 -10.53
N ASN A 44 11.76 18.62 -9.27
CA ASN A 44 12.95 18.66 -8.44
C ASN A 44 13.80 17.40 -8.75
N PRO A 45 14.99 17.51 -9.32
CA PRO A 45 15.84 16.35 -9.66
C PRO A 45 16.09 15.43 -8.46
N ARG A 46 16.32 15.97 -7.27
CA ARG A 46 16.53 15.16 -6.05
C ARG A 46 15.30 14.34 -5.67
N ALA A 47 14.09 14.87 -5.88
CA ALA A 47 12.87 14.11 -5.66
C ALA A 47 12.71 13.02 -6.72
N MET A 48 13.12 13.28 -7.95
CA MET A 48 13.10 12.31 -9.04
C MET A 48 14.06 11.16 -8.81
N GLU A 49 15.26 11.40 -8.25
CA GLU A 49 16.21 10.36 -7.88
C GLU A 49 15.59 9.29 -6.96
N ILE A 50 14.69 9.71 -6.06
CA ILE A 50 13.95 8.80 -5.16
C ILE A 50 12.80 8.12 -5.88
N GLN A 51 12.08 8.85 -6.75
CA GLN A 51 10.87 8.35 -7.40
C GLN A 51 11.14 7.40 -8.57
N ILE A 52 12.23 7.63 -9.32
CA ILE A 52 12.58 6.81 -10.50
C ILE A 52 12.75 5.33 -10.12
N PRO A 53 13.56 4.95 -9.11
CA PRO A 53 13.71 3.54 -8.73
C PRO A 53 12.39 2.87 -8.29
N LEU A 54 11.52 3.62 -7.60
CA LEU A 54 10.21 3.11 -7.16
C LEU A 54 9.24 2.83 -8.33
N ASN A 55 9.51 3.42 -9.48
CA ASN A 55 8.68 3.28 -10.68
C ASN A 55 9.37 2.50 -11.81
N GLN A 56 10.45 1.80 -11.53
CA GLN A 56 11.13 0.92 -12.49
C GLN A 56 10.37 -0.42 -12.61
N PRO A 57 9.98 -0.85 -13.82
CA PRO A 57 9.42 -2.18 -14.01
C PRO A 57 10.50 -3.25 -13.81
N PRO A 58 10.13 -4.44 -13.28
CA PRO A 58 11.04 -5.57 -13.21
C PRO A 58 11.35 -6.12 -14.60
N ALA A 59 12.40 -6.93 -14.70
CA ALA A 59 12.71 -7.65 -15.93
C ALA A 59 11.54 -8.53 -16.37
N VAL A 60 11.23 -8.50 -17.65
CA VAL A 60 10.14 -9.28 -18.25
C VAL A 60 10.53 -10.75 -18.28
N ILE A 61 9.66 -11.62 -17.78
CA ILE A 61 9.78 -13.06 -17.98
C ILE A 61 9.35 -13.38 -19.42
N PRO A 62 10.18 -14.04 -20.24
CA PRO A 62 9.87 -14.33 -21.63
C PRO A 62 8.52 -15.03 -21.80
N ALA A 63 7.82 -14.74 -22.88
CA ALA A 63 6.56 -15.41 -23.19
C ALA A 63 6.77 -16.90 -23.34
N ALA A 64 5.88 -17.69 -22.76
CA ALA A 64 5.82 -19.12 -23.01
C ALA A 64 4.93 -19.40 -24.23
N PRO A 65 5.19 -20.45 -25.00
CA PRO A 65 4.27 -20.89 -26.06
C PRO A 65 2.86 -21.16 -25.49
N ASP A 66 1.83 -20.76 -26.21
CA ASP A 66 0.43 -21.05 -25.84
C ASP A 66 -0.07 -22.32 -26.55
N ASP A 67 0.75 -23.35 -26.56
CA ASP A 67 0.48 -24.67 -27.08
C ASP A 67 0.42 -25.72 -25.94
N GLY A 68 -0.10 -26.87 -26.23
CA GLY A 68 -0.23 -27.98 -25.29
C GLY A 68 -1.51 -27.92 -24.43
N PRO A 69 -1.58 -28.75 -23.38
CA PRO A 69 -2.79 -28.91 -22.56
C PRO A 69 -3.11 -27.62 -21.80
N LYS A 70 -4.39 -27.42 -21.53
CA LYS A 70 -4.86 -26.26 -20.75
C LYS A 70 -4.61 -26.47 -19.25
N ALA A 71 -4.34 -25.38 -18.54
CA ALA A 71 -4.05 -25.40 -17.10
C ALA A 71 -5.19 -26.08 -16.30
N LYS A 72 -6.47 -25.84 -16.67
CA LYS A 72 -7.63 -26.48 -16.03
C LYS A 72 -7.71 -28.00 -16.25
N GLU A 73 -7.05 -28.55 -17.26
CA GLU A 73 -7.02 -29.97 -17.57
C GLU A 73 -5.97 -30.71 -16.73
N ILE A 74 -4.87 -30.04 -16.43
CA ILE A 74 -3.72 -30.61 -15.73
C ILE A 74 -3.73 -30.30 -14.23
N TYR A 75 -4.06 -29.05 -13.86
CA TYR A 75 -4.04 -28.61 -12.47
C TYR A 75 -5.44 -28.63 -11.86
N LYS A 76 -5.50 -29.04 -10.59
CA LYS A 76 -6.75 -29.02 -9.80
C LYS A 76 -7.01 -27.62 -9.25
N ASN A 77 -8.31 -27.27 -9.12
CA ASN A 77 -8.77 -26.05 -8.48
C ASN A 77 -8.29 -24.74 -9.18
N VAL A 78 -8.15 -24.80 -10.51
CA VAL A 78 -7.86 -23.60 -11.33
C VAL A 78 -9.17 -22.88 -11.64
N GLN A 79 -9.46 -21.78 -10.94
CA GLN A 79 -10.71 -21.02 -11.04
C GLN A 79 -10.57 -19.77 -11.94
N VAL A 80 -9.36 -19.33 -12.21
CA VAL A 80 -9.04 -18.19 -13.10
C VAL A 80 -7.89 -18.58 -14.02
N LEU A 81 -7.89 -18.05 -15.24
CA LEU A 81 -6.84 -18.32 -16.24
C LEU A 81 -6.69 -19.80 -16.64
N GLY A 82 -7.73 -20.61 -16.42
CA GLY A 82 -7.69 -22.04 -16.71
C GLY A 82 -7.56 -22.39 -18.19
N ASP A 83 -7.89 -21.48 -19.08
CA ASP A 83 -7.81 -21.65 -20.54
C ASP A 83 -6.42 -21.35 -21.12
N LEU A 84 -5.48 -20.89 -20.31
CA LEU A 84 -4.09 -20.74 -20.72
C LEU A 84 -3.44 -22.14 -20.87
N SER A 85 -2.46 -22.26 -21.76
CA SER A 85 -1.58 -23.43 -21.76
C SER A 85 -0.85 -23.54 -20.40
N VAL A 86 -0.42 -24.76 -20.04
CA VAL A 86 0.37 -24.98 -18.83
C VAL A 86 1.61 -24.08 -18.78
N GLY A 87 2.28 -23.87 -19.92
CA GLY A 87 3.43 -22.98 -20.02
C GLY A 87 3.09 -21.53 -19.74
N ALA A 88 2.05 -21.00 -20.40
CA ALA A 88 1.58 -19.61 -20.22
C ALA A 88 1.07 -19.38 -18.79
N PHE A 89 0.33 -20.33 -18.22
CA PHE A 89 -0.15 -20.28 -16.84
C PHE A 89 1.00 -20.24 -15.83
N THR A 90 1.99 -21.11 -15.99
CA THR A 90 3.17 -21.17 -15.10
C THR A 90 3.99 -19.89 -15.19
N ARG A 91 4.22 -19.38 -16.41
CA ARG A 91 4.85 -18.08 -16.63
C ARG A 91 4.12 -16.96 -15.87
N HIS A 92 2.79 -16.94 -15.95
CA HIS A 92 1.99 -15.93 -15.26
C HIS A 92 2.10 -16.04 -13.74
N MET A 93 2.11 -17.25 -13.18
CA MET A 93 2.34 -17.47 -11.74
C MET A 93 3.72 -16.97 -11.30
N LEU A 94 4.76 -17.20 -12.10
CA LEU A 94 6.10 -16.66 -11.85
C LEU A 94 6.12 -15.14 -11.90
N SER A 95 5.40 -14.53 -12.86
CA SER A 95 5.27 -13.08 -12.97
C SER A 95 4.56 -12.47 -11.77
N ILE A 96 3.44 -13.06 -11.31
CA ILE A 96 2.74 -12.62 -10.08
C ILE A 96 3.68 -12.73 -8.88
N THR A 97 4.43 -13.81 -8.76
CA THR A 97 5.40 -14.01 -7.68
C THR A 97 6.43 -12.88 -7.65
N GLN A 98 7.02 -12.56 -8.80
CA GLN A 98 7.97 -11.44 -8.94
C GLN A 98 7.34 -10.09 -8.57
N TRP A 99 6.07 -9.87 -8.92
CA TRP A 99 5.38 -8.60 -8.74
C TRP A 99 4.81 -8.38 -7.33
N VAL A 100 4.52 -9.45 -6.60
CA VAL A 100 3.77 -9.39 -5.33
C VAL A 100 4.54 -9.94 -4.14
N ALA A 101 5.26 -11.05 -4.32
CA ALA A 101 5.93 -11.76 -3.23
C ALA A 101 7.30 -12.33 -3.66
N PRO A 102 8.23 -11.48 -4.16
CA PRO A 102 9.52 -11.96 -4.67
C PRO A 102 10.39 -12.63 -3.60
N ASN A 103 10.22 -12.29 -2.33
CA ASN A 103 11.00 -12.83 -1.22
C ASN A 103 10.45 -14.17 -0.70
N GLU A 104 9.12 -14.30 -0.60
CA GLU A 104 8.44 -15.47 -0.06
C GLU A 104 8.18 -16.53 -1.13
N GLY A 105 8.22 -16.13 -2.39
CA GLY A 105 7.98 -17.01 -3.52
C GLY A 105 6.56 -17.58 -3.57
N CYS A 106 6.42 -18.76 -4.18
CA CYS A 106 5.13 -19.44 -4.34
C CYS A 106 4.45 -19.75 -3.00
N ALA A 107 5.26 -19.94 -1.94
CA ALA A 107 4.78 -20.29 -0.61
C ALA A 107 3.95 -19.16 0.04
N TYR A 108 4.03 -17.93 -0.45
CA TYR A 108 3.18 -16.85 0.04
C TYR A 108 1.68 -17.13 -0.20
N CYS A 109 1.34 -17.57 -1.42
CA CYS A 109 -0.05 -17.81 -1.81
C CYS A 109 -0.45 -19.30 -1.74
N HIS A 110 0.48 -20.23 -1.91
CA HIS A 110 0.19 -21.64 -2.02
C HIS A 110 0.69 -22.44 -0.82
N ASN A 111 -0.05 -23.49 -0.46
CA ASN A 111 0.51 -24.61 0.25
C ASN A 111 1.39 -25.39 -0.74
N VAL A 112 2.71 -25.43 -0.52
CA VAL A 112 3.66 -26.01 -1.47
C VAL A 112 3.56 -27.53 -1.58
N GLU A 113 2.98 -28.19 -0.57
CA GLU A 113 2.72 -29.64 -0.58
C GLU A 113 1.46 -29.98 -1.39
N ASN A 114 0.52 -29.02 -1.49
CA ASN A 114 -0.71 -29.17 -2.26
C ASN A 114 -1.13 -27.82 -2.85
N LEU A 115 -0.69 -27.52 -4.05
CA LEU A 115 -0.98 -26.25 -4.73
C LEU A 115 -2.48 -26.02 -4.98
N ALA A 116 -3.30 -27.08 -4.97
CA ALA A 116 -4.75 -26.98 -5.13
C ALA A 116 -5.47 -26.50 -3.87
N ASP A 117 -4.83 -26.60 -2.69
CA ASP A 117 -5.38 -26.21 -1.41
C ASP A 117 -5.68 -24.70 -1.32
N ASP A 118 -6.83 -24.32 -0.76
CA ASP A 118 -7.27 -22.95 -0.54
C ASP A 118 -7.15 -22.52 0.93
N SER A 119 -6.40 -23.24 1.75
CA SER A 119 -6.17 -22.90 3.17
C SER A 119 -5.52 -21.52 3.37
N LYS A 120 -4.79 -21.04 2.37
CA LYS A 120 -4.18 -19.72 2.39
C LYS A 120 -5.13 -18.67 1.77
N TYR A 121 -5.59 -17.72 2.59
CA TYR A 121 -6.45 -16.64 2.13
C TYR A 121 -5.83 -15.82 0.99
N GLN A 122 -4.52 -15.71 0.93
CA GLN A 122 -3.79 -15.00 -0.11
C GLN A 122 -4.09 -15.55 -1.50
N LYS A 123 -4.27 -16.88 -1.63
CA LYS A 123 -4.64 -17.52 -2.91
C LYS A 123 -6.05 -17.11 -3.34
N VAL A 124 -6.99 -17.05 -2.38
CA VAL A 124 -8.37 -16.59 -2.62
C VAL A 124 -8.36 -15.14 -3.05
N VAL A 125 -7.62 -14.28 -2.33
CA VAL A 125 -7.45 -12.87 -2.67
C VAL A 125 -6.82 -12.70 -4.05
N ALA A 126 -5.77 -13.47 -4.37
CA ALA A 126 -5.08 -13.37 -5.66
C ALA A 126 -6.01 -13.63 -6.85
N ARG A 127 -6.92 -14.59 -6.76
CA ARG A 127 -7.94 -14.83 -7.80
C ARG A 127 -8.79 -13.58 -8.05
N ARG A 128 -9.24 -12.93 -6.97
CA ARG A 128 -10.04 -11.71 -7.07
C ARG A 128 -9.24 -10.55 -7.64
N MET A 129 -7.93 -10.45 -7.29
CA MET A 129 -7.03 -9.44 -7.85
C MET A 129 -6.78 -9.63 -9.34
N ILE A 130 -6.66 -10.87 -9.82
CA ILE A 130 -6.55 -11.18 -11.25
C ILE A 130 -7.81 -10.70 -11.99
N GLN A 131 -9.00 -11.06 -11.50
CA GLN A 131 -10.27 -10.61 -12.07
C GLN A 131 -10.40 -9.07 -12.06
N MET A 132 -10.00 -8.41 -10.98
CA MET A 132 -9.95 -6.97 -10.87
C MET A 132 -9.02 -6.35 -11.94
N THR A 133 -7.83 -6.90 -12.10
CA THR A 133 -6.87 -6.44 -13.11
C THR A 133 -7.42 -6.57 -14.53
N GLN A 134 -8.05 -7.71 -14.85
CA GLN A 134 -8.71 -7.94 -16.13
C GLN A 134 -9.84 -6.92 -16.35
N LYS A 135 -10.68 -6.67 -15.35
CA LYS A 135 -11.77 -5.69 -15.40
C LYS A 135 -11.25 -4.27 -15.68
N VAL A 136 -10.19 -3.86 -14.97
CA VAL A 136 -9.56 -2.55 -15.20
C VAL A 136 -9.09 -2.42 -16.64
N ASN A 137 -8.42 -3.43 -17.17
CA ASN A 137 -7.89 -3.42 -18.53
C ASN A 137 -8.98 -3.45 -19.62
N ALA A 138 -10.11 -4.09 -19.32
CA ALA A 138 -11.22 -4.18 -20.27
C ALA A 138 -12.09 -2.90 -20.31
N ASP A 139 -12.55 -2.46 -19.14
CA ASP A 139 -13.64 -1.50 -19.04
C ASP A 139 -13.18 -0.08 -18.73
N TRP A 140 -12.00 0.09 -18.17
CA TRP A 140 -11.48 1.39 -17.75
C TRP A 140 -10.42 1.97 -18.69
N LYS A 141 -10.53 1.66 -20.00
CA LYS A 141 -9.62 2.18 -21.05
C LYS A 141 -9.56 3.70 -21.11
N ASN A 142 -10.64 4.39 -20.72
CA ASN A 142 -10.67 5.85 -20.62
C ASN A 142 -9.75 6.40 -19.51
N HIS A 143 -9.26 5.54 -18.62
CA HIS A 143 -8.26 5.89 -17.61
C HIS A 143 -6.90 5.24 -17.88
N VAL A 144 -6.87 3.93 -18.05
CA VAL A 144 -5.60 3.18 -18.20
C VAL A 144 -5.08 3.14 -19.64
N ALA A 145 -5.90 3.55 -20.60
CA ALA A 145 -5.59 3.56 -22.05
C ALA A 145 -5.09 2.20 -22.56
N GLY A 146 -4.25 2.20 -23.57
CA GLY A 146 -3.57 1.01 -24.09
C GLY A 146 -2.39 0.52 -23.23
N THR A 147 -1.96 1.30 -22.25
CA THR A 147 -0.90 0.90 -21.31
C THR A 147 -1.37 -0.25 -20.43
N GLY A 148 -2.62 -0.20 -19.98
CA GLY A 148 -3.19 -1.16 -19.05
C GLY A 148 -2.49 -1.20 -17.70
N VAL A 149 -2.87 -2.17 -16.89
CA VAL A 149 -2.29 -2.42 -15.57
C VAL A 149 -1.92 -3.90 -15.40
N THR A 150 -0.93 -4.16 -14.54
CA THR A 150 -0.59 -5.49 -14.04
C THR A 150 -0.60 -5.46 -12.51
N CYS A 151 -0.38 -6.61 -11.86
CA CYS A 151 -0.26 -6.64 -10.40
C CYS A 151 0.89 -5.73 -9.91
N TYR A 152 1.98 -5.63 -10.67
CA TYR A 152 3.11 -4.75 -10.35
C TYR A 152 2.70 -3.28 -10.31
N THR A 153 1.73 -2.85 -11.08
CA THR A 153 1.27 -1.44 -11.12
C THR A 153 0.95 -0.89 -9.73
N CYS A 154 0.38 -1.72 -8.85
CA CYS A 154 0.07 -1.34 -7.47
C CYS A 154 1.05 -1.94 -6.46
N HIS A 155 1.47 -3.20 -6.63
CA HIS A 155 2.23 -3.96 -5.63
C HIS A 155 3.72 -3.62 -5.57
N ARG A 156 4.37 -3.31 -6.70
CA ARG A 156 5.81 -2.94 -6.75
C ARG A 156 6.73 -3.93 -6.02
N GLY A 157 6.48 -5.22 -6.14
CA GLY A 157 7.26 -6.25 -5.46
C GLY A 157 6.89 -6.46 -3.98
N ASN A 158 5.80 -5.89 -3.52
CA ASN A 158 5.34 -6.01 -2.14
C ASN A 158 3.96 -6.67 -2.09
N HIS A 159 3.77 -7.61 -1.18
CA HIS A 159 2.48 -8.26 -1.00
C HIS A 159 1.37 -7.35 -0.44
N ILE A 160 1.77 -6.25 0.20
CA ILE A 160 0.87 -5.16 0.55
C ILE A 160 1.29 -3.94 -0.27
N PRO A 161 0.45 -3.43 -1.16
CA PRO A 161 0.75 -2.18 -1.85
C PRO A 161 0.98 -1.06 -0.86
N SER A 162 1.88 -0.15 -1.18
CA SER A 162 1.99 1.11 -0.45
C SER A 162 0.73 1.95 -0.66
N GLU A 163 0.50 2.93 0.22
CA GLU A 163 -0.57 3.91 0.04
C GLU A 163 -2.00 3.30 -0.04
N ILE A 164 -2.24 2.16 0.63
CA ILE A 164 -3.59 1.67 0.93
C ILE A 164 -4.20 2.51 2.04
N TRP A 165 -5.53 2.49 2.13
CA TRP A 165 -6.23 3.19 3.18
C TRP A 165 -7.32 2.32 3.81
N PHE A 166 -7.72 2.67 5.02
CA PHE A 166 -8.82 2.10 5.76
C PHE A 166 -9.77 3.21 6.19
N THR A 167 -11.01 2.85 6.46
CA THR A 167 -11.97 3.81 7.00
C THR A 167 -11.47 4.31 8.35
N ALA A 168 -11.39 5.63 8.50
CA ALA A 168 -10.97 6.23 9.75
C ALA A 168 -12.01 6.02 10.84
N VAL A 169 -11.57 5.74 12.05
CA VAL A 169 -12.46 5.78 13.21
C VAL A 169 -12.99 7.21 13.34
N PRO A 170 -14.32 7.39 13.49
CA PRO A 170 -14.85 8.71 13.72
C PRO A 170 -14.15 9.36 14.92
N GLN A 171 -13.56 10.52 14.71
CA GLN A 171 -12.90 11.24 15.81
C GLN A 171 -13.97 11.74 16.78
N ASP A 172 -13.68 11.55 18.07
CA ASP A 172 -14.53 12.07 19.13
C ASP A 172 -14.57 13.60 19.05
N LYS A 173 -15.76 14.18 19.06
CA LYS A 173 -15.99 15.64 18.92
C LYS A 173 -15.48 16.48 20.10
N ARG A 174 -14.58 15.95 20.92
CA ARG A 174 -14.15 16.53 22.19
C ARG A 174 -13.34 17.83 22.10
N SER A 175 -13.05 18.34 20.92
CA SER A 175 -12.28 19.57 20.75
C SER A 175 -13.04 20.64 19.97
N ASP A 176 -14.30 20.83 20.29
CA ASP A 176 -15.15 21.86 19.65
C ASP A 176 -14.53 23.27 19.72
N PHE A 177 -13.68 23.54 20.69
CA PHE A 177 -13.02 24.83 20.89
C PHE A 177 -11.89 25.12 19.88
N LEU A 178 -11.26 24.12 19.30
CA LEU A 178 -10.10 24.28 18.40
C LEU A 178 -10.41 24.00 16.92
N GLY A 179 -11.68 23.86 16.55
CA GLY A 179 -12.08 23.65 15.17
C GLY A 179 -11.59 22.34 14.56
N ASN A 180 -11.39 21.31 15.38
CA ASN A 180 -10.90 20.00 14.94
C ASN A 180 -12.03 19.07 14.45
N LEU A 181 -12.99 19.63 13.75
CA LEU A 181 -14.08 18.89 13.12
C LEU A 181 -13.53 18.09 11.92
N ASN A 182 -13.93 16.83 11.82
CA ASN A 182 -13.57 15.95 10.70
C ASN A 182 -12.06 15.76 10.44
N GLY A 183 -11.23 15.85 11.49
CA GLY A 183 -9.78 15.73 11.36
C GLY A 183 -9.07 16.95 10.77
N GLN A 184 -9.74 18.10 10.71
CA GLN A 184 -9.11 19.37 10.35
C GLN A 184 -8.04 19.77 11.36
N ASN A 185 -7.10 20.63 10.92
CA ASN A 185 -5.96 21.10 11.72
C ASN A 185 -4.99 20.00 12.23
N ALA A 186 -5.16 18.77 11.75
CA ALA A 186 -4.21 17.68 11.96
C ALA A 186 -3.61 17.28 10.60
N PRO A 187 -2.39 17.76 10.25
CA PRO A 187 -1.78 17.41 8.97
C PRO A 187 -1.74 15.91 8.73
N ALA A 188 -2.33 15.45 7.65
CA ALA A 188 -2.43 14.03 7.33
C ALA A 188 -1.79 13.71 5.98
N LYS A 189 -1.16 12.52 5.88
CA LYS A 189 -0.56 12.03 4.65
C LYS A 189 -1.58 11.91 3.51
N SER A 190 -2.81 11.52 3.83
CA SER A 190 -3.92 11.39 2.88
C SER A 190 -4.25 12.67 2.11
N VAL A 191 -3.99 13.84 2.71
CA VAL A 191 -4.20 15.16 2.12
C VAL A 191 -2.86 15.91 1.93
N ALA A 192 -1.80 15.20 1.64
CA ALA A 192 -0.47 15.74 1.34
C ALA A 192 0.14 16.59 2.48
N GLY A 193 -0.19 16.31 3.73
CA GLY A 193 0.27 17.05 4.91
C GLY A 193 -0.46 18.38 5.13
N ALA A 194 -1.55 18.64 4.42
CA ALA A 194 -2.38 19.82 4.63
C ALA A 194 -3.29 19.66 5.85
N SER A 195 -3.78 20.79 6.40
CA SER A 195 -4.77 20.81 7.48
C SER A 195 -6.22 20.69 6.97
N LEU A 196 -6.43 19.96 5.90
CA LEU A 196 -7.72 19.63 5.33
C LEU A 196 -8.33 18.39 6.00
N PRO A 197 -9.64 18.12 5.83
CA PRO A 197 -10.24 16.89 6.34
C PRO A 197 -9.41 15.67 5.92
N ASN A 198 -9.05 14.83 6.89
CA ASN A 198 -8.08 13.75 6.72
C ASN A 198 -8.62 12.52 5.98
N ASP A 199 -9.92 12.45 5.75
CA ASP A 199 -10.57 11.40 4.95
C ASP A 199 -11.17 11.95 3.65
N PRO A 200 -10.35 12.18 2.61
CA PRO A 200 -10.85 12.52 1.28
C PRO A 200 -11.32 11.28 0.49
N PHE A 201 -11.24 10.09 1.07
CA PHE A 201 -11.44 8.83 0.37
C PHE A 201 -12.87 8.30 0.49
N THR A 202 -13.39 8.19 1.71
CA THR A 202 -14.73 7.64 1.95
C THR A 202 -15.82 8.36 1.13
N PRO A 203 -15.88 9.70 1.06
CA PRO A 203 -16.90 10.39 0.29
C PRO A 203 -16.82 10.11 -1.21
N TYR A 204 -15.61 9.99 -1.77
CA TYR A 204 -15.40 10.02 -3.21
C TYR A 204 -14.91 8.70 -3.80
N LEU A 205 -14.10 7.94 -3.07
CA LEU A 205 -13.50 6.69 -3.55
C LEU A 205 -14.21 5.43 -3.01
N GLN A 206 -15.24 5.61 -2.17
CA GLN A 206 -16.14 4.55 -1.72
C GLN A 206 -17.59 4.95 -1.96
N LYS A 207 -18.01 6.12 -1.45
CA LYS A 207 -19.33 6.70 -1.71
C LYS A 207 -19.29 7.56 -2.98
N ALA A 208 -20.46 7.82 -3.57
CA ALA A 208 -20.57 8.62 -4.79
C ALA A 208 -20.99 10.07 -4.48
N VAL A 209 -20.36 10.68 -3.48
CA VAL A 209 -20.62 12.08 -3.15
C VAL A 209 -20.16 12.96 -4.32
N ASP A 210 -20.93 14.00 -4.61
CA ASP A 210 -20.61 14.92 -5.71
C ASP A 210 -19.35 15.73 -5.40
N ILE A 211 -18.41 15.70 -6.35
CA ILE A 211 -17.13 16.44 -6.22
C ILE A 211 -17.32 17.91 -6.57
N ARG A 212 -18.32 18.24 -7.40
CA ARG A 212 -18.59 19.61 -7.81
C ARG A 212 -19.22 20.40 -6.67
N VAL A 213 -18.51 21.41 -6.19
CA VAL A 213 -18.96 22.25 -5.08
C VAL A 213 -19.67 23.52 -5.55
N GLY A 214 -19.27 24.04 -6.71
CA GLY A 214 -19.87 25.24 -7.30
C GLY A 214 -21.20 24.96 -8.00
N GLY A 215 -22.16 25.86 -7.86
CA GLY A 215 -23.40 25.85 -8.65
C GLY A 215 -23.16 26.08 -10.14
N ALA A 216 -24.18 25.84 -10.96
CA ALA A 216 -24.15 26.13 -12.40
C ALA A 216 -24.37 27.63 -12.71
N THR A 217 -24.74 28.42 -11.71
CA THR A 217 -25.02 29.86 -11.82
C THR A 217 -24.12 30.69 -10.89
N ALA A 218 -23.94 31.94 -11.20
CA ALA A 218 -23.11 32.86 -10.39
C ALA A 218 -23.68 33.12 -8.97
N LEU A 219 -24.99 32.86 -8.77
CA LEU A 219 -25.61 32.98 -7.46
C LEU A 219 -25.50 31.65 -6.70
N PRO A 220 -25.26 31.67 -5.37
CA PRO A 220 -25.12 30.49 -4.53
C PRO A 220 -26.45 29.78 -4.29
N MET A 221 -27.11 29.33 -5.35
CA MET A 221 -28.42 28.67 -5.34
C MET A 221 -28.31 27.14 -5.29
N GLY A 222 -27.13 26.59 -5.09
CA GLY A 222 -26.92 25.15 -5.04
C GLY A 222 -26.83 24.60 -3.62
N LYS A 223 -27.51 23.51 -3.36
CA LYS A 223 -27.56 22.83 -2.05
C LYS A 223 -26.21 22.22 -1.59
N ASN A 224 -25.16 22.26 -2.41
CA ASN A 224 -23.87 21.58 -2.18
C ASN A 224 -22.69 22.52 -1.91
N SER A 225 -22.90 23.83 -1.86
CA SER A 225 -21.85 24.81 -1.65
C SER A 225 -21.65 25.12 -0.17
N SER A 226 -21.15 24.17 0.60
CA SER A 226 -20.67 24.44 1.95
C SER A 226 -19.14 24.53 1.97
N ILE A 227 -18.59 25.23 2.97
CA ILE A 227 -17.15 25.28 3.21
C ILE A 227 -16.62 23.86 3.41
N GLN A 228 -17.31 23.02 4.18
CA GLN A 228 -16.93 21.63 4.43
C GLN A 228 -16.87 20.79 3.14
N SER A 229 -17.83 20.96 2.22
CA SER A 229 -17.80 20.28 0.92
C SER A 229 -16.61 20.75 0.07
N THR A 230 -16.30 22.05 0.12
CA THR A 230 -15.14 22.63 -0.57
C THR A 230 -13.84 22.05 -0.02
N GLU A 231 -13.68 22.02 1.31
CA GLU A 231 -12.50 21.46 1.97
C GLU A 231 -12.33 19.97 1.69
N ALA A 232 -13.40 19.18 1.72
CA ALA A 232 -13.36 17.76 1.40
C ALA A 232 -12.93 17.52 -0.05
N THR A 233 -13.49 18.28 -1.01
CA THR A 233 -13.08 18.23 -2.42
C THR A 233 -11.64 18.65 -2.59
N TYR A 234 -11.21 19.72 -1.91
CA TYR A 234 -9.83 20.18 -1.97
C TYR A 234 -8.87 19.15 -1.38
N GLY A 235 -9.26 18.48 -0.30
CA GLY A 235 -8.51 17.34 0.25
C GLY A 235 -8.26 16.24 -0.77
N LEU A 236 -9.30 15.84 -1.55
CA LEU A 236 -9.14 14.90 -2.65
C LEU A 236 -8.18 15.43 -3.73
N MET A 237 -8.29 16.71 -4.11
CA MET A 237 -7.40 17.29 -5.12
C MET A 237 -5.95 17.33 -4.66
N MET A 238 -5.69 17.65 -3.38
CA MET A 238 -4.35 17.57 -2.79
C MET A 238 -3.80 16.14 -2.79
N HIS A 239 -4.64 15.15 -2.44
CA HIS A 239 -4.26 13.74 -2.56
C HIS A 239 -3.89 13.37 -3.99
N MET A 240 -4.71 13.75 -4.98
CA MET A 240 -4.46 13.45 -6.39
C MET A 240 -3.17 14.10 -6.87
N SER A 241 -2.98 15.39 -6.58
CA SER A 241 -1.76 16.14 -6.95
C SER A 241 -0.50 15.43 -6.43
N LYS A 242 -0.49 15.05 -5.15
CA LYS A 242 0.63 14.31 -4.55
C LYS A 242 0.80 12.92 -5.17
N SER A 243 -0.30 12.21 -5.37
CA SER A 243 -0.28 10.84 -5.92
C SER A 243 0.31 10.77 -7.32
N LEU A 244 0.05 11.78 -8.13
CA LEU A 244 0.54 11.89 -9.50
C LEU A 244 1.88 12.64 -9.61
N GLY A 245 2.33 13.29 -8.55
CA GLY A 245 3.53 14.14 -8.59
C GLY A 245 3.35 15.36 -9.49
N VAL A 246 2.14 15.93 -9.59
CA VAL A 246 1.80 17.06 -10.45
C VAL A 246 1.14 18.18 -9.65
N ASN A 247 1.12 19.39 -10.21
CA ASN A 247 0.39 20.50 -9.61
C ASN A 247 -1.06 20.61 -10.18
N CYS A 248 -1.84 21.55 -9.64
CA CYS A 248 -3.25 21.73 -10.00
C CYS A 248 -3.46 22.01 -11.50
N THR A 249 -2.52 22.70 -12.15
CA THR A 249 -2.62 23.09 -13.57
C THR A 249 -2.42 21.93 -14.54
N TYR A 250 -2.01 20.75 -14.05
CA TYR A 250 -1.99 19.54 -14.86
C TYR A 250 -3.40 19.15 -15.33
N CYS A 251 -4.42 19.41 -14.52
CA CYS A 251 -5.81 19.10 -14.82
C CYS A 251 -6.69 20.34 -15.02
N HIS A 252 -6.38 21.46 -14.36
CA HIS A 252 -7.23 22.65 -14.32
C HIS A 252 -6.56 23.85 -14.97
N ASN A 253 -7.36 24.72 -15.58
CA ASN A 253 -6.93 26.06 -15.91
C ASN A 253 -7.10 26.96 -14.67
N THR A 254 -6.03 27.62 -14.24
CA THR A 254 -6.04 28.48 -13.04
C THR A 254 -6.94 29.70 -13.21
N ARG A 255 -7.22 30.11 -14.45
CA ARG A 255 -8.15 31.21 -14.74
C ARG A 255 -9.59 30.83 -14.35
N ASN A 256 -9.96 29.55 -14.54
CA ASN A 256 -11.28 29.03 -14.22
C ASN A 256 -11.22 27.55 -13.85
N PHE A 257 -11.01 27.24 -12.57
CA PHE A 257 -10.94 25.86 -12.07
C PHE A 257 -12.22 25.05 -12.30
N GLY A 258 -13.37 25.70 -12.41
CA GLY A 258 -14.66 25.05 -12.61
C GLY A 258 -14.93 24.62 -14.04
N ALA A 259 -14.35 25.31 -15.03
CA ALA A 259 -14.65 25.11 -16.44
C ALA A 259 -14.03 23.80 -16.96
N TRP A 260 -14.86 23.00 -17.64
CA TRP A 260 -14.42 21.78 -18.29
C TRP A 260 -13.80 22.05 -19.65
N ASP A 261 -14.36 22.97 -20.41
CA ASP A 261 -13.94 23.37 -21.74
C ASP A 261 -12.57 24.06 -21.74
N GLU A 262 -12.19 24.68 -20.64
CA GLU A 262 -10.88 25.29 -20.44
C GLU A 262 -9.86 24.33 -19.78
N SER A 263 -10.27 23.14 -19.40
CA SER A 263 -9.42 22.15 -18.71
C SER A 263 -8.64 21.31 -19.72
N THR A 264 -7.53 20.72 -19.23
CA THR A 264 -6.77 19.75 -20.02
C THR A 264 -7.49 18.40 -20.10
N ALA A 265 -7.13 17.57 -21.07
CA ALA A 265 -7.68 16.22 -21.22
C ALA A 265 -7.45 15.34 -19.97
N GLN A 266 -6.41 15.61 -19.20
CA GLN A 266 -6.05 14.90 -17.96
C GLN A 266 -7.15 15.00 -16.90
N ARG A 267 -7.94 16.10 -16.89
CA ARG A 267 -9.10 16.23 -16.01
C ARG A 267 -10.16 15.17 -16.30
N SER A 268 -10.43 14.90 -17.58
CA SER A 268 -11.35 13.83 -17.99
C SER A 268 -10.82 12.46 -17.59
N THR A 269 -9.55 12.20 -17.85
CA THR A 269 -8.89 10.94 -17.41
C THR A 269 -9.01 10.74 -15.91
N ALA A 270 -8.78 11.79 -15.12
CA ALA A 270 -8.91 11.74 -13.65
C ALA A 270 -10.36 11.49 -13.20
N TRP A 271 -11.35 12.04 -13.90
CA TRP A 271 -12.76 11.80 -13.62
C TRP A 271 -13.15 10.31 -13.79
N TYR A 272 -12.61 9.64 -14.82
CA TYR A 272 -12.74 8.20 -14.98
C TYR A 272 -11.99 7.44 -13.88
N GLY A 273 -10.80 7.89 -13.50
CA GLY A 273 -9.99 7.29 -12.44
C GLY A 273 -10.69 7.26 -11.09
N ILE A 274 -11.38 8.33 -10.70
CA ILE A 274 -12.16 8.38 -9.45
C ILE A 274 -13.26 7.31 -9.46
N ARG A 275 -13.95 7.13 -10.57
CA ARG A 275 -15.01 6.13 -10.71
C ARG A 275 -14.47 4.71 -10.72
N MET A 276 -13.37 4.49 -11.44
CA MET A 276 -12.66 3.23 -11.43
C MET A 276 -12.26 2.83 -10.01
N VAL A 277 -11.57 3.69 -9.28
CA VAL A 277 -11.13 3.39 -7.90
C VAL A 277 -12.31 3.11 -6.99
N ARG A 278 -13.44 3.80 -7.16
CA ARG A 278 -14.68 3.54 -6.41
C ARG A 278 -15.22 2.14 -6.70
N GLU A 279 -15.28 1.74 -7.97
CA GLU A 279 -15.69 0.38 -8.35
C GLU A 279 -14.73 -0.66 -7.76
N LEU A 280 -13.42 -0.45 -7.86
CA LEU A 280 -12.45 -1.38 -7.28
C LEU A 280 -12.64 -1.57 -5.77
N ASN A 281 -12.87 -0.48 -5.05
CA ASN A 281 -13.09 -0.54 -3.61
C ASN A 281 -14.39 -1.27 -3.24
N ASN A 282 -15.49 -0.98 -3.94
CA ASN A 282 -16.80 -1.53 -3.60
C ASN A 282 -16.99 -2.95 -4.12
N ASP A 283 -16.56 -3.24 -5.36
CA ASP A 283 -16.90 -4.48 -6.02
C ASP A 283 -15.81 -5.55 -5.89
N TYR A 284 -14.56 -5.14 -5.60
CA TYR A 284 -13.43 -6.07 -5.48
C TYR A 284 -12.82 -6.13 -4.10
N MET A 285 -12.64 -4.99 -3.41
CA MET A 285 -11.99 -4.97 -2.10
C MET A 285 -12.97 -5.29 -0.97
N GLU A 286 -14.11 -4.58 -0.88
CA GLU A 286 -15.08 -4.79 0.20
C GLU A 286 -15.58 -6.23 0.30
N PRO A 287 -15.91 -6.95 -0.80
CA PRO A 287 -16.32 -8.34 -0.71
C PRO A 287 -15.27 -9.30 -0.12
N LEU A 288 -13.99 -8.90 -0.14
CA LEU A 288 -12.91 -9.67 0.45
C LEU A 288 -12.78 -9.51 1.96
N THR A 289 -13.56 -8.63 2.60
CA THR A 289 -13.47 -8.35 4.04
C THR A 289 -13.54 -9.62 4.88
N ALA A 290 -14.42 -10.56 4.52
CA ALA A 290 -14.52 -11.83 5.23
C ALA A 290 -13.32 -12.77 5.04
N SER A 291 -12.61 -12.65 3.91
CA SER A 291 -11.44 -13.48 3.60
C SER A 291 -10.17 -13.05 4.32
N PHE A 292 -10.10 -11.77 4.74
CA PHE A 292 -8.92 -11.26 5.44
C PHE A 292 -8.96 -11.60 6.93
N PRO A 293 -7.83 -12.04 7.52
CA PRO A 293 -7.72 -12.24 8.96
C PRO A 293 -7.75 -10.90 9.69
N ALA A 294 -8.12 -10.92 10.97
CA ALA A 294 -8.36 -9.71 11.77
C ALA A 294 -7.17 -8.72 11.75
N GLN A 295 -5.93 -9.23 11.83
CA GLN A 295 -4.72 -8.41 11.82
C GLN A 295 -4.43 -7.71 10.48
N ARG A 296 -5.20 -7.99 9.44
CA ARG A 296 -5.10 -7.37 8.11
C ARG A 296 -6.24 -6.39 7.84
N LYS A 297 -7.15 -6.21 8.78
CA LYS A 297 -8.27 -5.29 8.71
C LYS A 297 -7.93 -3.96 9.36
N GLY A 298 -8.63 -2.93 8.92
CA GLY A 298 -8.55 -1.60 9.49
C GLY A 298 -9.19 -1.49 10.89
N PRO A 299 -9.09 -0.32 11.50
CA PRO A 299 -9.59 -0.09 12.85
C PRO A 299 -11.12 -0.23 12.97
N THR A 300 -11.85 -0.11 11.85
CA THR A 300 -13.31 -0.32 11.79
C THR A 300 -13.68 -1.75 11.36
N GLY A 301 -12.70 -2.65 11.22
CA GLY A 301 -12.90 -4.02 10.75
C GLY A 301 -13.00 -4.15 9.23
N ASP A 302 -12.76 -3.08 8.49
CA ASP A 302 -12.82 -3.01 7.03
C ASP A 302 -11.55 -3.54 6.36
N VAL A 303 -11.69 -3.93 5.10
CA VAL A 303 -10.57 -4.35 4.26
C VAL A 303 -9.76 -3.14 3.78
N ALA A 304 -8.48 -3.36 3.50
CA ALA A 304 -7.65 -2.37 2.82
C ALA A 304 -8.26 -1.94 1.49
N LYS A 305 -8.27 -0.64 1.22
CA LYS A 305 -8.82 -0.03 0.02
C LYS A 305 -7.72 0.64 -0.79
N VAL A 306 -7.96 0.82 -2.08
CA VAL A 306 -7.05 1.49 -3.01
C VAL A 306 -7.38 2.97 -3.14
N SER A 307 -6.35 3.78 -3.39
CA SER A 307 -6.45 5.21 -3.71
C SER A 307 -5.66 5.52 -4.99
N CYS A 308 -5.65 6.78 -5.42
CA CYS A 308 -4.81 7.18 -6.56
C CYS A 308 -3.32 6.87 -6.31
N ALA A 309 -2.85 7.10 -5.09
CA ALA A 309 -1.45 6.85 -4.70
C ALA A 309 -1.08 5.36 -4.75
N THR A 310 -2.02 4.44 -4.55
CA THR A 310 -1.75 3.00 -4.58
C THR A 310 -1.13 2.54 -5.90
N CYS A 311 -1.60 3.10 -7.02
CA CYS A 311 -1.07 2.78 -8.35
C CYS A 311 -0.05 3.81 -8.85
N HIS A 312 -0.32 5.12 -8.63
CA HIS A 312 0.51 6.20 -9.19
C HIS A 312 1.84 6.41 -8.47
N GLN A 313 1.87 6.33 -7.16
CA GLN A 313 3.10 6.39 -6.34
C GLN A 313 4.04 7.55 -6.72
N GLY A 314 3.49 8.76 -6.91
CA GLY A 314 4.23 9.97 -7.25
C GLY A 314 4.52 10.16 -8.75
N ALA A 315 4.05 9.26 -9.62
CA ALA A 315 4.21 9.37 -11.06
C ALA A 315 2.87 9.67 -11.77
N TYR A 316 2.86 10.65 -12.67
CA TYR A 316 1.66 11.03 -13.43
C TYR A 316 1.07 9.89 -14.25
N LYS A 317 1.89 8.94 -14.69
CA LYS A 317 1.52 7.61 -15.19
C LYS A 317 2.19 6.57 -14.32
N PRO A 318 1.45 5.57 -13.81
CA PRO A 318 2.06 4.49 -13.05
C PRO A 318 3.22 3.86 -13.82
N VAL A 319 4.33 3.55 -13.13
CA VAL A 319 5.56 3.00 -13.74
C VAL A 319 6.07 3.85 -14.91
N TYR A 320 5.85 5.17 -14.86
CA TYR A 320 6.11 6.11 -15.95
C TYR A 320 5.55 5.69 -17.32
N GLY A 321 4.46 4.92 -17.33
CA GLY A 321 3.77 4.47 -18.51
C GLY A 321 4.39 3.25 -19.19
N ALA A 322 5.21 2.47 -18.49
CA ALA A 322 5.71 1.19 -18.97
C ALA A 322 4.56 0.26 -19.35
N GLN A 323 4.58 -0.26 -20.56
CA GLN A 323 3.48 -1.05 -21.15
C GLN A 323 3.58 -2.54 -20.75
N MET A 324 3.63 -2.83 -19.46
CA MET A 324 3.80 -4.19 -18.96
C MET A 324 2.63 -5.12 -19.36
N ALA A 325 1.41 -4.58 -19.46
CA ALA A 325 0.22 -5.37 -19.74
C ALA A 325 0.24 -5.99 -21.16
N LYS A 326 0.95 -5.40 -22.13
CA LYS A 326 1.07 -5.96 -23.48
C LYS A 326 1.80 -7.32 -23.51
N ASP A 327 2.70 -7.53 -22.55
CA ASP A 327 3.47 -8.77 -22.41
C ASP A 327 2.68 -9.86 -21.67
N HIS A 328 1.45 -9.52 -21.21
CA HIS A 328 0.54 -10.35 -20.43
C HIS A 328 -0.89 -10.27 -20.98
N PRO A 329 -1.13 -10.79 -22.22
CA PRO A 329 -2.44 -10.72 -22.89
C PRO A 329 -3.56 -11.37 -22.06
N GLU A 330 -3.25 -12.31 -21.20
CA GLU A 330 -4.16 -12.95 -20.26
C GLU A 330 -4.77 -11.99 -19.24
N LEU A 331 -4.14 -10.85 -19.01
CA LEU A 331 -4.68 -9.77 -18.18
C LEU A 331 -5.52 -8.76 -18.97
N LEU A 332 -5.47 -8.79 -20.30
CA LEU A 332 -6.23 -7.90 -21.18
C LEU A 332 -7.57 -8.53 -21.64
N ASN A 333 -7.64 -9.86 -21.68
CA ASN A 333 -8.80 -10.61 -22.14
C ASN A 333 -9.75 -10.87 -20.97
N VAL A 334 -10.96 -10.34 -21.07
CA VAL A 334 -12.07 -10.70 -20.19
C VAL A 334 -12.82 -11.87 -20.82
N ALA A 335 -12.28 -13.06 -20.72
CA ALA A 335 -13.11 -14.26 -20.76
C ALA A 335 -13.78 -14.37 -19.39
N MET A 336 -14.77 -13.53 -19.15
CA MET A 336 -15.55 -13.58 -17.92
C MET A 336 -16.76 -14.50 -18.13
N ASP A 337 -16.79 -15.60 -17.42
CA ASP A 337 -18.05 -16.11 -16.94
C ASP A 337 -18.63 -15.03 -15.99
N ALA A 338 -19.50 -14.19 -16.52
CA ALA A 338 -20.22 -13.15 -15.74
C ALA A 338 -20.94 -13.74 -14.53
N LYS A 339 -21.18 -15.04 -14.51
CA LYS A 339 -21.76 -15.82 -13.42
C LYS A 339 -20.75 -16.09 -12.28
N ALA A 340 -19.45 -16.16 -12.57
CA ALA A 340 -18.41 -16.35 -11.55
C ALA A 340 -18.10 -15.04 -10.80
N ALA A 341 -18.30 -13.88 -11.43
CA ALA A 341 -18.07 -12.58 -10.80
C ALA A 341 -19.14 -12.22 -9.75
N ALA A 342 -20.35 -12.81 -9.85
CA ALA A 342 -21.45 -12.61 -8.92
C ALA A 342 -21.56 -13.69 -7.83
N ALA A 343 -20.81 -14.78 -7.94
CA ALA A 343 -20.79 -15.79 -6.90
C ALA A 343 -19.88 -15.30 -5.76
N PRO A 344 -20.34 -15.32 -4.49
CA PRO A 344 -19.42 -15.12 -3.38
C PRO A 344 -18.32 -16.17 -3.48
N VAL A 345 -17.06 -15.72 -3.45
CA VAL A 345 -15.90 -16.63 -3.37
C VAL A 345 -16.15 -17.52 -2.15
N PRO A 346 -16.19 -18.86 -2.28
CA PRO A 346 -16.37 -19.71 -1.12
C PRO A 346 -15.32 -19.37 -0.09
N LEU A 347 -15.75 -18.94 1.09
CA LEU A 347 -14.83 -18.68 2.19
C LEU A 347 -14.14 -20.01 2.51
N PRO A 348 -12.81 -20.04 2.62
CA PRO A 348 -12.16 -21.15 3.26
C PRO A 348 -12.82 -21.33 4.64
N PRO A 349 -13.00 -22.57 5.10
CA PRO A 349 -13.49 -22.78 6.47
C PRO A 349 -12.64 -21.93 7.39
N PRO A 350 -13.22 -21.35 8.44
CA PRO A 350 -12.46 -20.46 9.34
C PRO A 350 -11.22 -21.22 9.76
N VAL A 351 -10.05 -20.69 9.38
CA VAL A 351 -8.77 -21.22 9.87
C VAL A 351 -8.90 -21.09 11.37
N ALA A 352 -8.82 -22.23 12.07
CA ALA A 352 -8.85 -22.22 13.52
C ALA A 352 -7.91 -21.11 13.98
N GLU A 353 -8.44 -20.13 14.72
CA GLU A 353 -7.73 -18.90 15.06
C GLU A 353 -6.32 -19.29 15.49
N ALA A 354 -5.31 -18.84 14.73
CA ALA A 354 -3.93 -19.14 15.06
C ALA A 354 -3.73 -18.58 16.47
N ARG A 355 -3.59 -19.47 17.46
CA ARG A 355 -3.45 -19.06 18.86
C ARG A 355 -2.21 -18.19 18.94
N ARG A 356 -2.40 -16.91 19.17
CA ARG A 356 -1.35 -15.91 19.29
C ARG A 356 -1.20 -15.58 20.77
N SER A 357 0.02 -15.65 21.28
CA SER A 357 0.39 -15.14 22.58
C SER A 357 1.34 -13.96 22.41
N VAL A 358 1.10 -12.90 23.17
CA VAL A 358 1.93 -11.68 23.16
C VAL A 358 2.63 -11.59 24.50
N LEU A 359 3.95 -11.58 24.49
CA LEU A 359 4.80 -11.54 25.68
C LEU A 359 5.50 -10.19 25.74
N TYR A 360 5.26 -9.41 26.77
CA TYR A 360 5.84 -8.08 26.97
C TYR A 360 7.11 -8.14 27.83
N PHE A 361 8.01 -7.19 27.61
CA PHE A 361 9.31 -7.11 28.31
C PHE A 361 9.53 -5.71 28.87
N ASP A 362 10.33 -5.64 29.94
CA ASP A 362 10.74 -4.38 30.51
C ASP A 362 11.71 -3.60 29.63
N LEU A 363 11.85 -2.31 29.88
CA LEU A 363 12.76 -1.43 29.19
C LEU A 363 14.19 -1.95 29.28
N GLY A 364 14.85 -2.11 28.15
CA GLY A 364 16.23 -2.59 28.07
C GLY A 364 16.44 -4.05 28.50
N SER A 365 15.36 -4.81 28.83
CA SER A 365 15.43 -6.19 29.28
C SER A 365 14.97 -7.19 28.24
N ALA A 366 15.60 -8.37 28.25
CA ALA A 366 15.17 -9.57 27.56
C ALA A 366 14.78 -10.70 28.54
N VAL A 367 14.59 -10.39 29.83
CA VAL A 367 14.20 -11.35 30.88
C VAL A 367 12.68 -11.51 30.85
N LEU A 368 12.21 -12.76 30.87
CA LEU A 368 10.80 -13.09 30.91
C LEU A 368 10.27 -12.92 32.35
N GLN A 369 9.22 -12.13 32.50
CA GLN A 369 8.54 -11.91 33.80
C GLN A 369 7.61 -13.09 34.12
N ASP A 370 7.30 -13.30 35.43
CA ASP A 370 6.45 -14.42 35.87
C ASP A 370 5.06 -14.45 35.22
N ALA A 371 4.46 -13.28 35.01
CA ALA A 371 3.17 -13.17 34.34
C ALA A 371 3.22 -13.64 32.87
N GLN A 372 4.33 -13.35 32.18
CA GLN A 372 4.56 -13.75 30.80
C GLN A 372 4.93 -15.25 30.73
N ALA A 373 5.63 -15.77 31.72
CA ALA A 373 5.97 -17.18 31.83
C ALA A 373 4.71 -18.08 31.89
N LYS A 374 3.64 -17.63 32.58
CA LYS A 374 2.34 -18.34 32.57
C LYS A 374 1.71 -18.44 31.18
N GLY A 375 1.67 -17.32 30.45
CA GLY A 375 1.15 -17.32 29.07
C GLY A 375 1.95 -18.23 28.13
N LEU A 376 3.28 -18.28 28.31
CA LEU A 376 4.15 -19.18 27.58
C LEU A 376 3.94 -20.65 27.96
N ALA A 377 3.65 -20.95 29.22
CA ALA A 377 3.35 -22.31 29.70
C ALA A 377 2.05 -22.86 29.07
N GLU A 378 1.00 -22.06 28.94
CA GLU A 378 -0.24 -22.46 28.27
C GLU A 378 -0.03 -22.76 26.79
N LEU A 379 0.78 -21.95 26.13
CA LEU A 379 1.15 -22.14 24.74
C LEU A 379 1.99 -23.43 24.57
N THR A 380 2.95 -23.64 25.45
CA THR A 380 3.77 -24.86 25.49
C THR A 380 2.91 -26.10 25.70
N ALA A 381 1.96 -26.07 26.63
CA ALA A 381 1.03 -27.18 26.88
C ALA A 381 0.19 -27.50 25.65
N THR A 382 -0.19 -26.47 24.86
CA THR A 382 -0.88 -26.65 23.58
C THR A 382 0.01 -27.35 22.55
N MET A 383 1.26 -26.92 22.42
CA MET A 383 2.23 -27.50 21.49
C MET A 383 2.58 -28.96 21.85
N LEU A 384 2.65 -29.30 23.13
CA LEU A 384 2.90 -30.65 23.58
C LEU A 384 1.74 -31.61 23.26
N LYS A 385 0.49 -31.10 23.28
CA LYS A 385 -0.70 -31.86 22.88
C LYS A 385 -0.84 -32.04 21.36
N SER A 386 -0.20 -31.21 20.57
CA SER A 386 -0.28 -31.20 19.11
C SER A 386 1.11 -31.29 18.47
N PRO A 387 1.64 -32.50 18.21
CA PRO A 387 3.02 -32.70 17.76
C PRO A 387 3.38 -32.02 16.42
N THR A 388 2.41 -31.74 15.58
CA THR A 388 2.60 -31.08 14.27
C THR A 388 2.59 -29.57 14.34
N THR A 389 2.11 -28.97 15.45
CA THR A 389 2.02 -27.53 15.63
C THR A 389 3.40 -26.90 15.73
N LYS A 390 3.65 -25.86 14.96
CA LYS A 390 4.86 -25.04 14.97
C LYS A 390 4.61 -23.68 15.64
N ALA A 391 5.63 -23.12 16.26
CA ALA A 391 5.58 -21.76 16.83
C ALA A 391 6.45 -20.82 16.01
N THR A 392 5.87 -19.76 15.49
CA THR A 392 6.62 -18.65 14.88
C THR A 392 6.78 -17.54 15.92
N ILE A 393 8.03 -17.16 16.21
CA ILE A 393 8.40 -16.17 17.22
C ILE A 393 8.89 -14.91 16.54
N SER A 394 8.21 -13.77 16.75
CA SER A 394 8.52 -12.47 16.18
C SER A 394 8.84 -11.47 17.29
N GLY A 395 10.07 -10.94 17.32
CA GLY A 395 10.47 -9.88 18.24
C GLY A 395 10.15 -8.50 17.68
N PHE A 396 9.68 -7.60 18.55
CA PHE A 396 9.35 -6.22 18.17
C PHE A 396 10.14 -5.22 19.00
N HIS A 397 10.35 -4.02 18.45
CA HIS A 397 11.04 -2.91 19.10
C HIS A 397 10.37 -1.56 18.81
N SER A 398 10.59 -0.58 19.68
CA SER A 398 10.17 0.81 19.50
C SER A 398 11.12 1.57 18.56
N ALA A 399 10.75 2.80 18.22
CA ALA A 399 11.57 3.70 17.41
C ALA A 399 12.63 4.46 18.23
N SER A 400 12.60 4.39 19.58
CA SER A 400 13.57 5.10 20.42
C SER A 400 14.92 4.38 20.47
N GLY A 401 16.02 5.13 20.47
CA GLY A 401 17.36 4.59 20.43
C GLY A 401 17.88 4.26 19.04
N THR A 402 19.02 3.56 18.94
CA THR A 402 19.57 3.15 17.65
C THR A 402 18.89 1.89 17.11
N LEU A 403 18.68 1.85 15.80
CA LEU A 403 18.05 0.70 15.13
C LEU A 403 18.80 -0.61 15.44
N ALA A 404 20.14 -0.59 15.43
CA ALA A 404 20.96 -1.77 15.67
C ALA A 404 20.78 -2.32 17.10
N GLN A 405 20.77 -1.46 18.12
CA GLN A 405 20.53 -1.86 19.50
C GLN A 405 19.12 -2.42 19.70
N ASN A 406 18.13 -1.79 19.09
CA ASN A 406 16.73 -2.20 19.18
C ASN A 406 16.48 -3.55 18.50
N GLN A 407 17.07 -3.76 17.33
CA GLN A 407 16.98 -5.05 16.62
C GLN A 407 17.68 -6.16 17.42
N GLU A 408 18.85 -5.89 18.00
CA GLU A 408 19.55 -6.88 18.82
C GLU A 408 18.76 -7.23 20.10
N LEU A 409 18.17 -6.24 20.77
CA LEU A 409 17.32 -6.48 21.94
C LEU A 409 16.05 -7.27 21.59
N ALA A 410 15.39 -6.95 20.47
CA ALA A 410 14.24 -7.70 20.00
C ALA A 410 14.59 -9.15 19.66
N LYS A 411 15.76 -9.36 19.08
CA LYS A 411 16.31 -10.71 18.79
C LYS A 411 16.61 -11.48 20.10
N GLN A 412 17.23 -10.84 21.10
CA GLN A 412 17.51 -11.46 22.40
C GLN A 412 16.21 -11.88 23.10
N ARG A 413 15.16 -11.05 23.07
CA ARG A 413 13.83 -11.39 23.58
C ARG A 413 13.24 -12.61 22.89
N ALA A 414 13.32 -12.64 21.54
CA ALA A 414 12.86 -13.80 20.76
C ALA A 414 13.64 -15.07 21.11
N PHE A 415 14.95 -14.97 21.37
CA PHE A 415 15.77 -16.11 21.81
C PHE A 415 15.38 -16.59 23.20
N THR A 416 15.12 -15.69 24.15
CA THR A 416 14.63 -16.06 25.49
C THR A 416 13.35 -16.89 25.40
N VAL A 417 12.42 -16.49 24.53
CA VAL A 417 11.17 -17.24 24.34
C VAL A 417 11.43 -18.60 23.66
N ARG A 418 12.28 -18.64 22.63
CA ARG A 418 12.71 -19.91 22.00
C ARG A 418 13.30 -20.86 23.02
N ASP A 419 14.28 -20.38 23.77
CA ASP A 419 15.03 -21.22 24.73
C ASP A 419 14.11 -21.76 25.82
N SER A 420 13.12 -20.98 26.23
CA SER A 420 12.08 -21.44 27.18
C SER A 420 11.19 -22.54 26.56
N LEU A 421 10.84 -22.47 25.30
CA LEU A 421 10.10 -23.53 24.62
C LEU A 421 10.95 -24.81 24.47
N LEU A 422 12.23 -24.67 24.09
CA LEU A 422 13.15 -25.81 24.00
C LEU A 422 13.37 -26.48 25.37
N ALA A 423 13.56 -25.67 26.41
CA ALA A 423 13.69 -26.19 27.80
C ALA A 423 12.44 -26.94 28.29
N ALA A 424 11.26 -26.57 27.74
CA ALA A 424 10.00 -27.24 28.02
C ALA A 424 9.73 -28.48 27.13
N GLY A 425 10.71 -28.91 26.32
CA GLY A 425 10.65 -30.14 25.52
C GLY A 425 10.08 -29.98 24.13
N ILE A 426 9.91 -28.75 23.64
CA ILE A 426 9.52 -28.52 22.24
C ILE A 426 10.75 -28.70 21.33
N ALA A 427 10.65 -29.54 20.31
CA ALA A 427 11.74 -29.75 19.35
C ALA A 427 12.10 -28.47 18.59
N GLU A 428 13.38 -28.22 18.37
CA GLU A 428 13.87 -27.01 17.68
C GLU A 428 13.28 -26.85 16.28
N SER A 429 13.08 -27.94 15.54
CA SER A 429 12.45 -27.95 14.22
C SER A 429 11.01 -27.41 14.18
N ARG A 430 10.40 -27.28 15.35
CA ARG A 430 9.04 -26.74 15.54
C ARG A 430 9.02 -25.26 15.95
N VAL A 431 10.19 -24.64 16.12
CA VAL A 431 10.33 -23.24 16.55
C VAL A 431 10.96 -22.43 15.42
N ILE A 432 10.24 -21.46 14.88
CA ILE A 432 10.66 -20.62 13.78
C ILE A 432 10.88 -19.19 14.29
N LEU A 433 12.08 -18.67 14.12
CA LEU A 433 12.42 -17.29 14.48
C LEU A 433 12.20 -16.38 13.27
N ALA A 434 11.36 -15.37 13.42
CA ALA A 434 11.21 -14.30 12.44
C ALA A 434 12.24 -13.17 12.67
N ARG A 435 12.53 -12.39 11.63
CA ARG A 435 13.40 -11.22 11.78
C ARG A 435 12.77 -10.19 12.70
N PRO A 436 13.56 -9.50 13.57
CA PRO A 436 13.08 -8.40 14.38
C PRO A 436 12.39 -7.32 13.55
N GLN A 437 11.29 -6.78 14.05
CA GLN A 437 10.48 -5.79 13.36
C GLN A 437 10.22 -4.57 14.24
N GLN A 438 10.20 -3.38 13.63
CA GLN A 438 9.69 -2.19 14.29
C GLN A 438 8.16 -2.26 14.33
N THR A 439 7.57 -1.89 15.48
CA THR A 439 6.11 -1.90 15.61
C THR A 439 5.48 -0.88 14.65
N ALA A 440 4.52 -1.34 13.86
CA ALA A 440 3.78 -0.47 12.95
C ALA A 440 3.06 0.62 13.76
N GLY A 441 3.19 1.88 13.30
CA GLY A 441 2.58 3.04 13.96
C GLY A 441 3.49 3.74 15.00
N ASN A 442 4.56 3.09 15.49
CA ASN A 442 5.56 3.78 16.31
C ASN A 442 6.62 4.40 15.39
N VAL A 443 6.47 5.68 15.08
CA VAL A 443 7.39 6.43 14.22
C VAL A 443 8.45 7.22 15.01
N SER A 444 8.23 7.42 16.32
CA SER A 444 9.17 8.12 17.20
C SER A 444 8.86 7.80 18.67
N GLY A 445 9.89 7.84 19.51
CA GLY A 445 9.77 7.70 20.96
C GLY A 445 9.65 6.26 21.47
N GLU A 446 9.55 6.15 22.77
CA GLU A 446 9.38 4.91 23.52
C GLU A 446 7.90 4.48 23.53
N ASP A 447 7.64 3.23 23.21
CA ASP A 447 6.30 2.64 23.28
C ASP A 447 6.36 1.30 24.03
N PRO A 448 5.74 1.20 25.22
CA PRO A 448 5.68 -0.04 25.99
C PRO A 448 5.12 -1.23 25.22
N ASN A 449 4.15 -1.00 24.33
CA ASN A 449 3.53 -2.05 23.51
C ASN A 449 4.47 -2.59 22.42
N SER A 450 5.53 -1.87 22.14
CA SER A 450 6.55 -2.28 21.16
C SER A 450 7.63 -3.18 21.76
N ARG A 451 7.69 -3.32 23.07
CA ARG A 451 8.64 -4.20 23.78
C ARG A 451 8.04 -5.60 23.96
N ARG A 452 7.79 -6.28 22.86
CA ARG A 452 7.10 -7.57 22.89
C ARG A 452 7.69 -8.61 21.96
N VAL A 453 7.32 -9.82 22.24
CA VAL A 453 7.49 -10.97 21.35
C VAL A 453 6.12 -11.57 21.11
N ASP A 454 5.76 -11.72 19.84
CA ASP A 454 4.56 -12.40 19.41
C ASP A 454 4.90 -13.87 19.09
N VAL A 455 4.18 -14.79 19.67
CA VAL A 455 4.28 -16.22 19.39
C VAL A 455 2.98 -16.67 18.74
N THR A 456 3.06 -17.14 17.53
CA THR A 456 1.91 -17.61 16.75
C THR A 456 2.04 -19.09 16.50
N LEU A 457 1.02 -19.88 16.89
CA LEU A 457 0.95 -21.33 16.62
C LEU A 457 0.31 -21.54 15.24
N GLN A 458 0.95 -22.42 14.46
CA GLN A 458 0.52 -22.83 13.11
C GLN A 458 0.44 -24.34 13.00
#